data_476e648429832e214b6c8e306439c772
#
_entry.id   476e648429832e214b6c8e306439c772
#
_cell.length_a   1.000
_cell.length_b   1.000
_cell.length_c   1.000
_cell.angle_alpha   90.00
_cell.angle_beta   90.00
_cell.angle_gamma   90.00
#
_symmetry.space_group_name_H-M   'P 1'
#
loop_
_entity.id
_entity.type
_entity.pdbx_description
1 polymer ?
#
loop_
_entity_poly.entity_id
_entity_poly.type
_entity_poly.pdbx_seq_one_letter_code
_entity_poly.pdbx_strand_id
1 'polypeptide(L)'
;MSLAKKHLLTATLPDGTVKTIGPTAANFTHYWRIVATLENGKTEIFWGHTKSLTEAKGKRTAAGDAARQRGWRSFDFEVVEVVRSAG
;
A
#
# COMPACT_ATOMS: atom_id res chain seq x y z
N MET A 1 -7.89 -22.79 24.52
CA MET A 1 -7.13 -22.30 23.35
C MET A 1 -7.65 -20.93 22.96
N SER A 2 -6.76 -19.97 22.89
CA SER A 2 -7.20 -18.65 22.48
C SER A 2 -6.93 -18.45 21.00
N LEU A 3 -7.91 -17.94 20.30
CA LEU A 3 -7.79 -17.60 18.89
C LEU A 3 -7.48 -16.11 18.79
N ALA A 4 -6.56 -15.76 17.91
CA ALA A 4 -6.28 -14.36 17.65
C ALA A 4 -7.53 -13.70 17.08
N LYS A 5 -7.92 -12.59 17.67
CA LYS A 5 -9.05 -11.83 17.16
C LYS A 5 -8.67 -11.16 15.86
N LYS A 6 -9.50 -11.32 14.85
CA LYS A 6 -9.33 -10.61 13.60
C LYS A 6 -10.00 -9.25 13.70
N HIS A 7 -9.43 -8.30 13.02
CA HIS A 7 -9.92 -6.93 12.99
C HIS A 7 -9.81 -6.34 11.59
N LEU A 8 -10.53 -5.27 11.37
CA LEU A 8 -10.45 -4.52 10.12
C LEU A 8 -9.55 -3.31 10.30
N LEU A 9 -8.78 -3.02 9.29
CA LEU A 9 -7.93 -1.84 9.22
C LEU A 9 -8.40 -0.97 8.07
N THR A 10 -8.29 0.33 8.22
CA THR A 10 -8.69 1.28 7.20
C THR A 10 -7.53 2.20 6.86
N ALA A 11 -7.29 2.38 5.57
CA ALA A 11 -6.30 3.32 5.06
C ALA A 11 -7.02 4.35 4.20
N THR A 12 -6.80 5.63 4.49
CA THR A 12 -7.36 6.73 3.70
C THR A 12 -6.22 7.39 2.95
N LEU A 13 -6.28 7.32 1.64
CA LEU A 13 -5.27 7.89 0.76
C LEU A 13 -5.51 9.40 0.57
N PRO A 14 -4.48 10.15 0.16
CA PRO A 14 -4.64 11.61 -0.01
C PRO A 14 -5.74 12.03 -0.96
N ASP A 15 -6.08 11.18 -1.94
CA ASP A 15 -7.16 11.47 -2.89
C ASP A 15 -8.55 11.15 -2.33
N GLY A 16 -8.64 10.75 -1.05
CA GLY A 16 -9.89 10.39 -0.42
C GLY A 16 -10.29 8.93 -0.56
N THR A 17 -9.56 8.15 -1.32
CA THR A 17 -9.84 6.72 -1.47
C THR A 17 -9.65 6.02 -0.13
N VAL A 18 -10.62 5.23 0.27
CA VAL A 18 -10.58 4.45 1.52
C VAL A 18 -10.43 2.97 1.16
N LYS A 19 -9.41 2.34 1.74
CA LYS A 19 -9.17 0.91 1.58
C LYS A 19 -9.39 0.20 2.90
N THR A 20 -10.10 -0.91 2.85
CA THR A 20 -10.32 -1.76 4.03
C THR A 20 -9.44 -3.00 3.90
N ILE A 21 -8.70 -3.28 4.95
CA ILE A 21 -7.79 -4.42 5.02
C ILE A 21 -8.31 -5.40 6.04
N GLY A 22 -8.43 -6.64 5.62
CA GLY A 22 -8.84 -7.70 6.53
C GLY A 22 -10.22 -8.27 6.22
N PRO A 23 -10.79 -9.03 7.16
CA PRO A 23 -10.33 -9.17 8.56
C PRO A 23 -8.98 -9.87 8.67
N THR A 24 -8.15 -9.39 9.59
CA THR A 24 -6.82 -9.95 9.80
C THR A 24 -6.43 -9.87 11.27
N ALA A 25 -5.65 -10.83 11.72
CA ALA A 25 -5.02 -10.79 13.04
C ALA A 25 -3.65 -10.09 12.98
N ALA A 26 -3.14 -9.80 11.80
CA ALA A 26 -1.85 -9.14 11.63
C ALA A 26 -1.94 -7.66 12.01
N ASN A 27 -0.84 -7.15 12.56
CA ASN A 27 -0.76 -5.75 13.00
C ASN A 27 -0.08 -4.91 11.94
N PHE A 28 -0.74 -4.73 10.79
CA PHE A 28 -0.24 -3.84 9.77
C PHE A 28 -0.33 -2.40 10.26
N THR A 29 0.66 -1.61 9.91
CA THR A 29 0.74 -0.21 10.33
C THR A 29 0.60 0.77 9.17
N HIS A 30 0.95 0.33 7.96
CA HIS A 30 0.97 1.20 6.79
C HIS A 30 0.42 0.50 5.56
N TYR A 31 -0.17 1.30 4.68
CA TYR A 31 -0.65 0.90 3.36
C TYR A 31 0.09 1.75 2.33
N TRP A 32 0.55 1.12 1.25
CA TRP A 32 1.23 1.83 0.18
C TRP A 32 0.53 1.57 -1.14
N ARG A 33 0.64 2.54 -2.04
CA ARG A 33 0.09 2.43 -3.38
C ARG A 33 1.06 3.05 -4.37
N ILE A 34 1.26 2.37 -5.49
CA ILE A 34 2.04 2.86 -6.61
C ILE A 34 1.10 2.97 -7.79
N VAL A 35 1.04 4.14 -8.43
CA VAL A 35 0.35 4.32 -9.69
C VAL A 35 1.41 4.57 -10.73
N ALA A 36 1.64 3.58 -11.59
CA ALA A 36 2.66 3.64 -12.63
C ALA A 36 2.04 4.06 -13.95
N THR A 37 2.68 5.00 -14.64
CA THR A 37 2.32 5.37 -16.00
C THR A 37 3.25 4.63 -16.94
N LEU A 38 2.68 3.74 -17.75
CA LEU A 38 3.44 2.91 -18.65
C LEU A 38 3.86 3.71 -19.90
N GLU A 39 4.77 3.11 -20.66
CA GLU A 39 5.29 3.73 -21.88
C GLU A 39 4.18 4.07 -22.87
N ASN A 40 3.14 3.24 -22.93
CA ASN A 40 1.99 3.45 -23.82
C ASN A 40 0.94 4.41 -23.25
N GLY A 41 1.21 5.03 -22.10
CA GLY A 41 0.29 5.97 -21.47
C GLY A 41 -0.77 5.35 -20.56
N LYS A 42 -0.87 4.03 -20.54
CA LYS A 42 -1.78 3.35 -19.63
C LYS A 42 -1.24 3.38 -18.21
N THR A 43 -2.11 3.18 -17.23
CA THR A 43 -1.71 3.13 -15.84
C THR A 43 -1.87 1.73 -15.27
N GLU A 44 -0.98 1.38 -14.35
CA GLU A 44 -1.10 0.18 -13.53
C GLU A 44 -1.02 0.58 -12.07
N ILE A 45 -1.79 -0.09 -11.24
CA ILE A 45 -1.82 0.19 -9.81
C ILE A 45 -1.31 -1.02 -9.05
N PHE A 46 -0.32 -0.78 -8.19
CA PHE A 46 0.21 -1.77 -7.27
C PHE A 46 -0.04 -1.26 -5.85
N TRP A 47 -0.32 -2.16 -4.93
CA TRP A 47 -0.62 -1.78 -3.56
C TRP A 47 -0.26 -2.91 -2.61
N GLY A 48 -0.14 -2.56 -1.37
CA GLY A 48 0.10 -3.54 -0.32
C GLY A 48 0.09 -2.90 1.05
N HIS A 49 0.33 -3.69 2.06
CA HIS A 49 0.37 -3.22 3.43
C HIS A 49 1.56 -3.84 4.15
N THR A 50 2.10 -3.10 5.09
CA THR A 50 3.32 -3.48 5.79
C THR A 50 3.15 -3.32 7.29
N LYS A 51 4.07 -3.91 8.04
CA LYS A 51 4.07 -3.85 9.50
C LYS A 51 4.97 -2.76 10.05
N SER A 52 5.57 -1.94 9.18
CA SER A 52 6.40 -0.82 9.59
C SER A 52 6.48 0.21 8.47
N LEU A 53 6.80 1.45 8.86
CA LEU A 53 7.04 2.52 7.90
C LEU A 53 8.30 2.22 7.07
N THR A 54 9.31 1.63 7.68
CA THR A 54 10.56 1.29 6.99
C THR A 54 10.31 0.32 5.83
N GLU A 55 9.49 -0.71 6.07
CA GLU A 55 9.10 -1.63 5.00
C GLU A 55 8.35 -0.92 3.88
N ALA A 56 7.42 -0.02 4.24
CA ALA A 56 6.65 0.72 3.26
C ALA A 56 7.56 1.64 2.43
N LYS A 57 8.52 2.31 3.06
CA LYS A 57 9.47 3.16 2.35
C LYS A 57 10.36 2.35 1.40
N GLY A 58 10.69 1.12 1.77
CA GLY A 58 11.43 0.22 0.89
C GLY A 58 10.71 -0.08 -0.41
N LYS A 59 9.38 -0.04 -0.41
CA LYS A 59 8.59 -0.24 -1.62
C LYS A 59 8.80 0.89 -2.63
N ARG A 60 9.10 2.09 -2.18
CA ARG A 60 9.41 3.20 -3.07
C ARG A 60 10.71 2.94 -3.85
N THR A 61 11.71 2.43 -3.17
CA THR A 61 12.97 2.05 -3.83
C THR A 61 12.73 0.97 -4.88
N ALA A 62 11.95 -0.05 -4.51
CA ALA A 62 11.60 -1.12 -5.43
C ALA A 62 10.81 -0.60 -6.63
N ALA A 63 9.94 0.40 -6.42
CA ALA A 63 9.19 1.03 -7.51
C ALA A 63 10.12 1.76 -8.48
N GLY A 64 11.12 2.48 -7.95
CA GLY A 64 12.10 3.14 -8.80
C GLY A 64 12.90 2.17 -9.65
N ASP A 65 13.30 1.03 -9.06
CA ASP A 65 14.00 -0.02 -9.80
C ASP A 65 13.09 -0.63 -10.88
N ALA A 66 11.85 -0.91 -10.55
CA ALA A 66 10.89 -1.45 -11.51
C ALA A 66 10.63 -0.47 -12.65
N ALA A 67 10.54 0.83 -12.35
CA ALA A 67 10.34 1.86 -13.36
C ALA A 67 11.46 1.84 -14.39
N ARG A 68 12.70 1.73 -13.93
CA ARG A 68 13.87 1.65 -14.83
C ARG A 68 13.86 0.36 -15.66
N GLN A 69 13.56 -0.76 -15.01
CA GLN A 69 13.59 -2.06 -15.67
C GLN A 69 12.46 -2.25 -16.67
N ARG A 70 11.27 -1.70 -16.35
CA ARG A 70 10.07 -1.89 -17.17
C ARG A 70 9.77 -0.72 -18.09
N GLY A 71 10.55 0.35 -18.01
CA GLY A 71 10.35 1.50 -18.88
C GLY A 71 9.11 2.33 -18.54
N TRP A 72 8.74 2.42 -17.27
CA TRP A 72 7.64 3.30 -16.87
C TRP A 72 8.02 4.75 -17.14
N ARG A 73 7.08 5.54 -17.65
CA ARG A 73 7.30 6.97 -17.84
C ARG A 73 7.45 7.69 -16.51
N SER A 74 6.61 7.31 -15.56
CA SER A 74 6.60 7.91 -14.24
C SER A 74 5.84 6.99 -13.28
N PHE A 75 5.93 7.30 -12.01
CA PHE A 75 5.08 6.66 -11.02
C PHE A 75 4.85 7.60 -9.84
N ASP A 76 3.70 7.43 -9.20
CA ASP A 76 3.39 8.08 -7.95
C ASP A 76 3.41 7.05 -6.85
N PHE A 77 4.04 7.39 -5.75
CA PHE A 77 4.11 6.52 -4.58
C PHE A 77 3.50 7.22 -3.39
N GLU A 78 2.56 6.53 -2.74
CA GLU A 78 1.90 7.04 -1.56
C GLU A 78 1.96 5.99 -0.47
N VAL A 79 2.19 6.44 0.76
CA VAL A 79 2.12 5.58 1.94
C VAL A 79 1.32 6.31 3.01
N VAL A 80 0.40 5.60 3.65
CA VAL A 80 -0.44 6.16 4.70
C VAL A 80 -0.50 5.20 5.88
N GLU A 81 -0.71 5.74 7.06
CA GLU A 81 -0.95 4.92 8.24
C GLU A 81 -2.32 4.28 8.15
N VAL A 82 -2.42 3.05 8.65
CA VAL A 82 -3.72 2.41 8.78
C VAL A 82 -4.23 2.60 10.19
N VAL A 83 -5.56 2.68 10.31
CA VAL A 83 -6.21 2.76 11.61
C VAL A 83 -7.11 1.56 11.79
N ARG A 84 -7.22 1.09 13.02
CA ARG A 84 -8.09 -0.02 13.34
C ARG A 84 -9.54 0.48 13.34
N SER A 85 -10.37 -0.17 12.55
CA SER A 85 -11.79 0.12 12.54
C SER A 85 -12.42 -0.32 13.86
N ALA A 86 -13.29 0.50 14.40
CA ALA A 86 -14.09 0.12 15.55
C ALA A 86 -15.13 -0.92 15.14
N GLY A 87 -15.29 -1.91 15.96
CA GLY A 87 -16.35 -2.88 15.71
C GLY A 87 -15.95 -4.28 15.75
#